data_1fcc011ad7c2ab84460b6eff7c842513
#
_entry.id   1fcc011ad7c2ab84460b6eff7c842513
#
_cell.length_a   1.000
_cell.length_b   1.000
_cell.length_c   1.000
_cell.angle_alpha   90.00
_cell.angle_beta   90.00
_cell.angle_gamma   90.00
#
_symmetry.space_group_name_H-M   'P 1'
#
loop_
_entity.id
_entity.type
_entity.pdbx_description
1 polymer ?
#
loop_
_entity_poly.entity_id
_entity_poly.type
_entity_poly.pdbx_seq_one_letter_code
_entity_poly.pdbx_strand_id
1 'polypeptide(L)' 'MARPENRSDARSLNLTLPEETFNYLVLLATRGKLGRTENEVATHILVREAHAMYQYGYHDQRVPAPDQG' A
#
# COMPACT_ATOMS: atom_id res chain seq x y z
N MET A 1 -11.26 26.02 -5.55
CA MET A 1 -11.04 25.61 -5.48
C MET A 1 -10.44 25.08 -5.01
N ALA A 2 -10.49 25.01 -4.85
CA ALA A 2 -9.95 24.42 -4.67
C ALA A 2 -9.68 23.65 -4.11
N ARG A 3 -9.58 23.50 -4.10
CA ARG A 3 -9.42 22.76 -3.87
C ARG A 3 -8.92 22.22 -3.16
N PRO A 4 -8.94 22.09 -2.91
CA PRO A 4 -8.43 21.50 -2.43
C PRO A 4 -7.93 20.76 -2.03
N GLU A 5 -7.98 20.72 -2.09
CA GLU A 5 -7.65 20.08 -2.01
C GLU A 5 -6.92 19.38 -1.75
N ASN A 6 -6.66 19.50 -1.69
CA ASN A 6 -6.04 18.84 -1.72
C ASN A 6 -5.62 17.96 -1.30
N ARG A 7 -5.64 17.73 -0.97
CA ARG A 7 -5.43 16.86 -0.64
C ARG A 7 -5.70 16.01 -1.09
N SER A 8 -6.19 16.30 -1.08
CA SER A 8 -6.63 15.44 -1.65
C SER A 8 -6.33 15.02 -2.85
N ASP A 9 -5.64 14.95 -3.03
CA ASP A 9 -5.16 14.52 -4.27
C ASP A 9 -4.92 13.04 -4.32
N ALA A 10 -5.81 12.30 -3.69
CA ALA A 10 -5.70 10.86 -3.71
C ALA A 10 -5.92 10.36 -5.13
N ARG A 11 -5.19 9.34 -5.52
CA ARG A 11 -5.32 8.74 -6.82
C ARG A 11 -5.54 7.26 -6.67
N SER A 12 -6.27 6.71 -7.62
CA SER A 12 -6.57 5.29 -7.58
C SER A 12 -5.45 4.48 -8.19
N LEU A 13 -5.33 3.28 -7.71
CA LEU A 13 -4.33 2.34 -8.21
C LEU A 13 -4.99 0.98 -8.29
N ASN A 14 -4.89 0.33 -9.44
CA ASN A 14 -5.43 -1.01 -9.61
C ASN A 14 -4.33 -2.01 -9.40
N LEU A 15 -4.58 -2.97 -8.53
CA LEU A 15 -3.59 -3.99 -8.21
C LEU A 15 -4.17 -5.35 -8.48
N THR A 16 -3.35 -6.21 -9.05
CA THR A 16 -3.68 -7.61 -9.19
C THR A 16 -2.80 -8.37 -8.23
N LEU A 17 -3.43 -9.10 -7.33
CA LEU A 17 -2.70 -9.78 -6.27
C LEU A 17 -2.86 -11.28 -6.41
N PRO A 18 -1.87 -12.03 -5.93
CA PRO A 18 -2.06 -13.47 -5.83
C PRO A 18 -3.27 -13.77 -4.97
N GLU A 19 -3.94 -14.85 -5.28
CA GLU A 19 -5.16 -15.18 -4.57
C GLU A 19 -4.93 -15.32 -3.08
N GLU A 20 -3.83 -15.91 -2.70
CA GLU A 20 -3.51 -16.08 -1.28
C GLU A 20 -3.42 -14.74 -0.56
N THR A 21 -2.73 -13.80 -1.20
CA THR A 21 -2.58 -12.48 -0.62
C THR A 21 -3.93 -11.79 -0.51
N PHE A 22 -4.72 -11.88 -1.57
CA PHE A 22 -6.03 -11.25 -1.57
C PHE A 22 -6.88 -11.83 -0.45
N ASN A 23 -6.88 -13.14 -0.32
CA ASN A 23 -7.68 -13.79 0.72
C ASN A 23 -7.24 -13.39 2.11
N TYR A 24 -5.95 -13.19 2.28
CA TYR A 24 -5.46 -12.75 3.59
C TYR A 24 -5.94 -11.34 3.91
N LEU A 25 -5.99 -10.46 2.90
CA LEU A 25 -6.51 -9.12 3.11
C LEU A 25 -7.97 -9.17 3.53
N VAL A 26 -8.73 -10.06 2.89
CA VAL A 26 -10.14 -10.22 3.25
C VAL A 26 -10.26 -10.71 4.69
N LEU A 27 -9.39 -11.63 5.07
CA LEU A 27 -9.40 -12.13 6.45
C LEU A 27 -9.13 -11.01 7.44
N LEU A 28 -8.12 -10.20 7.15
CA LEU A 28 -7.80 -9.08 8.04
C LEU A 28 -8.97 -8.12 8.14
N ALA A 29 -9.59 -7.82 7.00
CA ALA A 29 -10.73 -6.91 7.00
C ALA A 29 -11.87 -7.49 7.80
N THR A 30 -12.11 -8.79 7.65
CA THR A 30 -13.18 -9.45 8.38
C THR A 30 -12.98 -9.34 9.87
N ARG A 31 -11.74 -9.36 10.30
CA ARG A 31 -11.41 -9.25 11.71
C ARG A 31 -11.24 -7.82 12.16
N GLY A 32 -11.48 -6.86 11.28
CA GLY A 32 -11.36 -5.45 11.61
C GLY A 32 -9.94 -4.99 11.84
N LYS A 33 -8.98 -5.70 11.28
CA LYS A 33 -7.57 -5.33 11.41
C LYS A 33 -7.20 -4.41 10.26
N LEU A 34 -6.73 -3.21 10.56
CA LEU A 34 -6.23 -2.26 9.59
C LEU A 34 -7.29 -1.67 8.68
N GLY A 35 -8.52 -2.13 8.74
CA GLY A 35 -9.58 -1.61 7.91
C GLY A 35 -10.76 -2.55 7.88
N ARG A 36 -11.81 -2.14 7.20
CA ARG A 36 -13.04 -2.93 7.14
C ARG A 36 -13.25 -3.60 5.81
N THR A 37 -12.49 -3.21 4.81
CA THR A 37 -12.54 -3.85 3.51
C THR A 37 -11.12 -4.21 3.12
N GLU A 38 -11.02 -5.15 2.20
CA GLU A 38 -9.69 -5.53 1.73
C GLU A 38 -8.99 -4.35 1.09
N ASN A 39 -9.77 -3.44 0.49
CA ASN A 39 -9.19 -2.25 -0.12
C ASN A 39 -8.54 -1.35 0.93
N GLU A 40 -9.24 -1.16 2.05
CA GLU A 40 -8.69 -0.34 3.12
C GLU A 40 -7.47 -0.99 3.75
N VAL A 41 -7.52 -2.30 3.92
CA VAL A 41 -6.39 -3.03 4.49
C VAL A 41 -5.18 -2.89 3.58
N ALA A 42 -5.38 -3.10 2.29
CA ALA A 42 -4.27 -2.99 1.34
C ALA A 42 -3.70 -1.58 1.33
N THR A 43 -4.58 -0.59 1.36
CA THR A 43 -4.13 0.80 1.38
C THR A 43 -3.29 1.08 2.61
N HIS A 44 -3.75 0.60 3.74
CA HIS A 44 -3.03 0.82 5.00
C HIS A 44 -1.63 0.22 4.94
N ILE A 45 -1.56 -1.01 4.43
CA ILE A 45 -0.27 -1.70 4.35
C ILE A 45 0.66 -0.96 3.40
N LEU A 46 0.14 -0.58 2.22
CA LEU A 46 0.97 0.09 1.24
C LEU A 46 1.48 1.44 1.74
N VAL A 47 0.62 2.19 2.39
CA VAL A 47 1.02 3.50 2.88
C VAL A 47 2.11 3.35 3.94
N ARG A 48 1.94 2.39 4.83
CA ARG A 48 2.94 2.15 5.86
C ARG A 48 4.27 1.74 5.26
N GLU A 49 4.22 0.81 4.34
CA GLU A 49 5.45 0.30 3.76
C GLU A 49 6.15 1.36 2.93
N ALA A 50 5.37 2.09 2.13
CA ALA A 50 5.96 3.15 1.31
C ALA A 50 6.56 4.23 2.19
N HIS A 51 5.89 4.56 3.28
CA HIS A 51 6.40 5.58 4.19
C HIS A 51 7.72 5.14 4.80
N ALA A 52 7.79 3.89 5.22
CA ALA A 52 9.01 3.36 5.80
C ALA A 52 10.15 3.38 4.78
N MET A 53 9.84 3.00 3.55
CA MET A 53 10.85 3.00 2.51
C MET A 53 11.33 4.41 2.22
N TYR A 54 10.41 5.36 2.23
CA TYR A 54 10.77 6.75 1.99
C TYR A 54 11.70 7.26 3.08
N GLN A 55 11.38 6.97 4.33
CA GLN A 55 12.20 7.43 5.44
C GLN A 55 13.57 6.77 5.43
N TYR A 56 13.60 5.54 4.97
CA TYR A 56 14.85 4.81 4.90
C TYR A 56 15.71 5.27 3.72
N GLY A 57 15.11 6.03 2.79
CA GLY A 57 15.84 6.47 1.61
C GLY A 57 16.04 5.36 0.62
N TYR A 58 15.14 4.41 0.60
CA TYR A 58 15.27 3.24 -0.24
C TYR A 58 15.44 3.60 -1.71
N HIS A 59 14.77 4.65 -2.15
CA HIS A 59 14.83 5.07 -3.55
C HIS A 59 16.20 5.56 -3.97
N ASP A 60 17.04 5.93 -3.01
CA ASP A 60 18.38 6.40 -3.29
C ASP A 60 19.42 5.34 -3.06
N GLN A 61 19.05 4.19 -2.58
CA GLN A 61 20.00 3.15 -2.26
C GLN A 61 20.33 2.37 -3.50
N ARG A 62 21.58 1.98 -3.57
CA ARG A 62 22.03 1.13 -4.66
C ARG A 62 21.83 -0.30 -4.22
N VAL A 63 20.67 -0.81 -4.51
CA VAL A 63 20.32 -2.15 -4.08
C VAL A 63 20.49 -3.10 -5.25
N PRO A 64 21.19 -4.22 -5.05
CA PRO A 64 21.32 -5.19 -6.13
C PRO A 64 19.92 -5.65 -6.55
N ALA A 65 19.77 -5.83 -7.85
CA ALA A 65 18.50 -6.32 -8.32
C ALA A 65 18.24 -7.66 -7.69
N PRO A 66 17.19 -7.85 -7.27
CA PRO A 66 16.85 -9.12 -6.60
C PRO A 66 16.70 -10.25 -7.55
N ASP A 67 17.10 -9.41 -7.82
CA ASP A 67 16.96 -9.89 -8.41
C ASP A 67 16.86 -10.37 -8.80
N GLN A 68 17.03 -10.02 -8.70
CA GLN A 68 16.95 -10.06 -8.99
C GLN A 68 17.13 -10.57 -9.22
N GLY A 69 17.04 -10.64 -9.23
CA GLY A 69 17.03 -10.90 -9.44
C GLY A 69 17.04 -11.07 -9.52
#